data_8a4c04a3fe23883b1db9fd110c995095
#
_entry.id   8a4c04a3fe23883b1db9fd110c995095
#
_cell.length_a   1.000
_cell.length_b   1.000
_cell.length_c   1.000
_cell.angle_alpha   90.00
_cell.angle_beta   90.00
_cell.angle_gamma   90.00
#
_symmetry.space_group_name_H-M   'P 1'
#
loop_
_entity.id
_entity.type
_entity.pdbx_description
1 polymer ?
#
loop_
_entity_poly.entity_id
_entity_poly.type
_entity_poly.pdbx_seq_one_letter_code
_entity_poly.pdbx_strand_id
1 'polypeptide(L)'
;MHWNCKNCGALNEGDAYFCIMCGKQKDMEPETYESANTVDAAHAPWTCAACETENAGDAACCIVCGKERDASTHEYGNTTPVEKVTSQQYGTSQQYGEKKHTNWVFVGAVAGFIVFLLLVGSSMFKTGSSPYTGGAAAANPKASGNERIKWEDPALERAVQEYLGKNAVTEDDLAGITELSLLGENVSFSYDCYYDYFSVDAEDTARLADSGNVNASKLKDLRHFKSLERLCLSYCEPGLDLSDLEYCNRLYALDICNSEDVDLSSFRNVSALLNLDMYFCTLGDKAADEKNTELTHLGFVSCTPVDMQTVTDNFAGIDSLVITNTSVQNARSLTQLQSLRKLWLIAPESIAFLAQVPQLTHLTIFSTDVESFEVLQGLKNLNTLELYDCPNLHDLARVLDEKQLDRLVLWECPNTKNFSALRSERSLRSMKELTVSGCSFSDTALLGRFEQLTHLALDGTEVKDLTPFPNMKNLEWISLWGTRVSNISPLSRLEHLQYLDISKTQVRDLKPLSGLTNLRHLEIVGTNVTDLSPIAGLPLEDLSVSKSLEKQAKELFPEEIIKVFDD
;
A
#
# COMPACT_ATOMS: atom_id res chain seq x y z
N MET A 1 23.43 8.51 29.95
CA MET A 1 24.83 8.81 29.54
C MET A 1 24.84 8.99 28.04
N HIS A 2 25.45 10.07 27.53
CA HIS A 2 25.57 10.24 26.07
C HIS A 2 26.72 9.41 25.51
N TRP A 3 26.68 9.10 24.22
CA TRP A 3 27.77 8.39 23.52
C TRP A 3 28.13 9.08 22.19
N ASN A 4 29.41 9.04 21.84
CA ASN A 4 29.91 9.61 20.59
C ASN A 4 29.97 8.55 19.50
N CYS A 5 29.41 8.84 18.33
CA CYS A 5 29.50 7.95 17.19
C CYS A 5 30.93 7.85 16.66
N LYS A 6 31.51 6.66 16.64
CA LYS A 6 32.87 6.44 16.12
C LYS A 6 33.01 6.73 14.61
N ASN A 7 31.89 6.75 13.86
CA ASN A 7 31.91 6.98 12.43
C ASN A 7 31.89 8.46 12.02
N CYS A 8 31.11 9.30 12.72
CA CYS A 8 30.93 10.72 12.36
C CYS A 8 31.20 11.70 13.51
N GLY A 9 31.53 11.23 14.71
CA GLY A 9 31.83 12.06 15.89
C GLY A 9 30.59 12.67 16.57
N ALA A 10 29.37 12.44 16.10
CA ALA A 10 28.16 13.03 16.65
C ALA A 10 27.87 12.51 18.07
N LEU A 11 27.46 13.41 18.98
CA LEU A 11 27.01 13.09 20.33
C LEU A 11 25.55 12.60 20.27
N ASN A 12 25.28 11.44 20.84
CA ASN A 12 23.97 10.81 20.86
C ASN A 12 23.48 10.59 22.30
N GLU A 13 22.17 10.53 22.52
CA GLU A 13 21.61 10.21 23.84
C GLU A 13 21.97 8.79 24.28
N GLY A 14 22.01 8.56 25.58
CA GLY A 14 22.55 7.31 26.13
C GLY A 14 21.75 6.05 25.79
N ASP A 15 20.45 6.22 25.55
CA ASP A 15 19.47 5.22 25.14
C ASP A 15 19.36 5.07 23.62
N ALA A 16 19.93 6.01 22.85
CA ALA A 16 19.94 5.89 21.39
C ALA A 16 20.86 4.74 20.94
N TYR A 17 20.28 3.78 20.22
CA TYR A 17 21.01 2.63 19.65
C TYR A 17 21.68 2.98 18.32
N PHE A 18 21.31 4.08 17.69
CA PHE A 18 21.85 4.54 16.40
C PHE A 18 22.27 6.00 16.48
N CYS A 19 23.27 6.35 15.71
CA CYS A 19 23.72 7.73 15.59
C CYS A 19 22.70 8.57 14.82
N ILE A 20 22.21 9.65 15.44
CA ILE A 20 21.22 10.56 14.87
C ILE A 20 21.68 11.25 13.56
N MET A 21 23.01 11.37 13.36
CA MET A 21 23.58 12.07 12.20
C MET A 21 23.93 11.15 11.03
N CYS A 22 24.33 9.91 11.27
CA CYS A 22 24.80 9.02 10.19
C CYS A 22 24.15 7.62 10.20
N GLY A 23 23.19 7.38 11.07
CA GLY A 23 22.46 6.11 11.18
C GLY A 23 23.28 4.90 11.64
N LYS A 24 24.56 5.07 12.00
CA LYS A 24 25.40 3.92 12.40
C LYS A 24 25.08 3.46 13.81
N GLN A 25 24.99 2.14 13.99
CA GLN A 25 24.67 1.53 15.29
C GLN A 25 25.78 1.76 16.32
N LYS A 26 25.38 1.92 17.60
CA LYS A 26 26.28 2.01 18.75
C LYS A 26 27.00 0.67 18.93
N ASP A 27 28.34 0.71 18.96
CA ASP A 27 29.16 -0.47 19.25
C ASP A 27 28.91 -0.93 20.71
N MET A 28 28.25 -2.06 20.89
CA MET A 28 28.15 -2.74 22.18
C MET A 28 29.26 -3.77 22.29
N GLU A 29 30.00 -3.76 23.39
CA GLU A 29 30.96 -4.83 23.69
C GLU A 29 30.14 -6.13 23.91
N PRO A 30 30.59 -7.28 23.39
CA PRO A 30 29.88 -8.54 23.56
C PRO A 30 29.99 -9.00 25.02
N GLU A 31 28.89 -8.98 25.76
CA GLU A 31 28.78 -9.76 26.99
C GLU A 31 28.76 -11.26 26.61
N THR A 32 29.70 -12.02 27.15
CA THR A 32 29.80 -13.45 26.98
C THR A 32 28.64 -14.16 27.65
N TYR A 33 27.69 -14.68 26.85
CA TYR A 33 26.69 -15.63 27.30
C TYR A 33 27.13 -17.05 26.92
N GLU A 34 27.39 -17.88 27.94
CA GLU A 34 27.56 -19.32 27.78
C GLU A 34 26.24 -19.97 27.30
N SER A 35 26.34 -20.73 26.24
CA SER A 35 25.28 -21.49 25.62
C SER A 35 24.78 -22.62 26.51
N ALA A 36 23.49 -22.63 26.86
CA ALA A 36 22.77 -23.82 27.26
C ALA A 36 21.72 -24.15 26.15
N ASN A 37 22.10 -25.06 25.26
CA ASN A 37 21.19 -25.69 24.32
C ASN A 37 20.27 -26.67 25.05
N THR A 38 19.00 -26.33 25.22
CA THR A 38 17.92 -27.29 25.31
C THR A 38 16.75 -26.78 24.47
N VAL A 39 16.60 -27.32 23.26
CA VAL A 39 15.42 -27.10 22.41
C VAL A 39 14.27 -27.83 23.08
N ASP A 40 13.30 -27.08 23.57
CA ASP A 40 12.06 -27.61 24.17
C ASP A 40 11.22 -28.24 23.04
N ALA A 41 10.93 -29.54 23.12
CA ALA A 41 10.21 -30.31 22.09
C ALA A 41 8.79 -29.80 21.81
N ALA A 42 8.27 -28.89 22.63
CA ALA A 42 6.94 -28.28 22.47
C ALA A 42 6.91 -27.23 21.32
N HIS A 43 8.05 -26.73 20.86
CA HIS A 43 8.15 -25.68 19.83
C HIS A 43 8.74 -26.17 18.52
N ALA A 44 8.80 -27.48 18.27
CA ALA A 44 9.27 -28.01 16.99
C ALA A 44 8.17 -27.85 15.91
N PRO A 45 8.55 -27.45 14.69
CA PRO A 45 7.62 -27.41 13.55
C PRO A 45 6.91 -28.74 13.35
N TRP A 46 5.66 -28.72 12.90
CA TRP A 46 4.87 -29.91 12.65
C TRP A 46 4.21 -29.89 11.26
N THR A 47 4.07 -31.06 10.66
CA THR A 47 3.47 -31.21 9.33
C THR A 47 2.00 -31.62 9.47
N CYS A 48 1.10 -30.91 8.78
CA CYS A 48 -0.32 -31.23 8.78
C CYS A 48 -0.59 -32.53 7.99
N ALA A 49 -1.19 -33.52 8.64
CA ALA A 49 -1.52 -34.80 8.01
C ALA A 49 -2.61 -34.71 6.91
N ALA A 50 -3.34 -33.58 6.83
CA ALA A 50 -4.42 -33.40 5.87
C ALA A 50 -3.99 -32.73 4.55
N CYS A 51 -2.95 -31.87 4.59
CA CYS A 51 -2.49 -31.11 3.41
C CYS A 51 -0.97 -31.05 3.30
N GLU A 52 -0.24 -31.80 4.12
CA GLU A 52 1.23 -31.91 4.16
C GLU A 52 1.97 -30.58 4.38
N THR A 53 1.29 -29.54 4.86
CA THR A 53 1.88 -28.24 5.15
C THR A 53 2.69 -28.31 6.44
N GLU A 54 3.90 -27.79 6.42
CA GLU A 54 4.74 -27.57 7.59
C GLU A 54 4.27 -26.32 8.35
N ASN A 55 4.03 -26.44 9.64
CA ASN A 55 3.51 -25.38 10.52
C ASN A 55 4.51 -25.05 11.61
N ALA A 56 4.50 -23.81 12.11
CA ALA A 56 5.30 -23.40 13.25
C ALA A 56 4.96 -24.24 14.49
N GLY A 57 5.94 -24.48 15.34
CA GLY A 57 5.82 -25.38 16.49
C GLY A 57 4.79 -24.93 17.53
N ASP A 58 4.47 -23.65 17.58
CA ASP A 58 3.47 -23.02 18.45
C ASP A 58 2.07 -22.93 17.81
N ALA A 59 1.94 -23.24 16.51
CA ALA A 59 0.67 -23.22 15.83
C ALA A 59 -0.26 -24.32 16.34
N ALA A 60 -1.44 -23.96 16.85
CA ALA A 60 -2.46 -24.88 17.33
C ALA A 60 -3.24 -25.56 16.20
N CYS A 61 -3.27 -24.93 15.01
CA CYS A 61 -3.93 -25.47 13.81
C CYS A 61 -3.07 -25.22 12.57
N CYS A 62 -3.33 -25.99 11.50
CA CYS A 62 -2.63 -25.85 10.24
C CYS A 62 -2.99 -24.52 9.57
N ILE A 63 -1.99 -23.72 9.22
CA ILE A 63 -2.14 -22.41 8.59
C ILE A 63 -2.85 -22.46 7.23
N VAL A 64 -2.80 -23.61 6.53
CA VAL A 64 -3.38 -23.73 5.19
C VAL A 64 -4.80 -24.31 5.21
N CYS A 65 -5.06 -25.35 6.01
CA CYS A 65 -6.37 -26.03 5.98
C CYS A 65 -7.19 -25.89 7.26
N GLY A 66 -6.70 -25.15 8.26
CA GLY A 66 -7.37 -24.91 9.53
C GLY A 66 -7.53 -26.15 10.44
N LYS A 67 -6.96 -27.30 10.06
CA LYS A 67 -7.07 -28.51 10.87
C LYS A 67 -6.22 -28.40 12.12
N GLU A 68 -6.83 -28.70 13.27
CA GLU A 68 -6.12 -28.69 14.55
C GLU A 68 -4.95 -29.70 14.56
N ARG A 69 -3.89 -29.37 15.29
CA ARG A 69 -2.75 -30.25 15.53
C ARG A 69 -3.21 -31.47 16.29
N ASP A 70 -3.05 -32.67 15.73
CA ASP A 70 -3.38 -33.93 16.40
C ASP A 70 -2.53 -34.12 17.66
N ALA A 71 -3.16 -34.09 18.81
CA ALA A 71 -2.53 -34.28 20.12
C ALA A 71 -2.08 -35.74 20.43
N SER A 72 -2.10 -36.63 19.43
CA SER A 72 -1.93 -38.05 19.62
C SER A 72 -0.53 -38.60 19.32
N THR A 73 0.53 -37.89 19.71
CA THR A 73 1.88 -38.51 19.83
C THR A 73 2.69 -37.82 20.90
N HIS A 74 2.38 -38.08 22.16
CA HIS A 74 3.35 -38.17 23.25
C HIS A 74 2.62 -38.56 24.55
N GLU A 75 2.63 -39.84 24.88
CA GLU A 75 2.48 -40.29 26.27
C GLU A 75 3.71 -39.83 27.05
N TYR A 76 3.50 -39.06 28.10
CA TYR A 76 4.18 -39.23 29.40
C TYR A 76 3.56 -38.33 30.48
N GLY A 77 3.05 -38.96 31.54
CA GLY A 77 3.15 -38.50 32.93
C GLY A 77 2.03 -37.58 33.47
N ASN A 78 1.07 -38.22 34.15
CA ASN A 78 0.20 -37.68 35.19
C ASN A 78 0.66 -36.42 35.91
N THR A 79 -0.21 -35.40 35.98
CA THR A 79 -0.59 -34.74 37.24
C THR A 79 -1.90 -33.95 37.09
N THR A 80 -2.86 -34.29 37.95
CA THR A 80 -4.06 -33.64 38.49
C THR A 80 -4.57 -32.28 37.99
N PRO A 81 -5.92 -32.10 38.00
CA PRO A 81 -6.60 -30.94 37.41
C PRO A 81 -6.56 -29.72 38.35
N VAL A 82 -6.34 -28.55 37.81
CA VAL A 82 -6.49 -27.28 38.52
C VAL A 82 -7.73 -26.55 38.01
N GLU A 83 -8.50 -26.12 39.01
CA GLU A 83 -9.79 -25.45 38.98
C GLU A 83 -9.86 -24.19 38.11
N LYS A 84 -11.08 -23.95 37.64
CA LYS A 84 -11.55 -22.67 37.07
C LYS A 84 -11.26 -21.51 38.04
N VAL A 85 -10.57 -20.52 37.58
CA VAL A 85 -10.52 -19.20 38.21
C VAL A 85 -11.09 -18.15 37.25
N THR A 86 -12.12 -17.52 37.77
CA THR A 86 -12.90 -16.43 37.23
C THR A 86 -12.06 -15.16 37.03
N SER A 87 -12.46 -14.43 35.99
CA SER A 87 -12.07 -13.05 35.63
C SER A 87 -11.84 -12.12 36.82
N GLN A 88 -10.72 -11.45 36.89
CA GLN A 88 -10.56 -10.02 37.22
C GLN A 88 -9.07 -9.60 37.21
N GLN A 89 -8.81 -8.62 36.48
CA GLN A 89 -7.86 -7.50 36.63
C GLN A 89 -7.04 -7.24 35.37
N TYR A 90 -7.46 -6.19 34.67
CA TYR A 90 -6.64 -5.47 33.71
C TYR A 90 -5.53 -4.73 34.48
N GLY A 91 -4.31 -4.94 34.06
CA GLY A 91 -3.13 -4.24 34.55
C GLY A 91 -2.01 -4.33 33.53
N THR A 92 -1.77 -3.21 32.85
CA THR A 92 -0.50 -2.68 32.32
C THR A 92 0.35 -3.55 31.39
N SER A 93 0.49 -3.06 30.17
CA SER A 93 1.66 -3.11 29.27
C SER A 93 2.53 -4.36 29.38
N GLN A 94 2.37 -5.31 28.44
CA GLN A 94 3.42 -6.26 28.14
C GLN A 94 4.13 -5.87 26.84
N GLN A 95 5.44 -5.75 27.00
CA GLN A 95 6.47 -5.55 25.99
C GLN A 95 6.30 -6.52 24.83
N TYR A 96 6.18 -5.99 23.64
CA TYR A 96 6.40 -6.76 22.42
C TYR A 96 7.88 -7.12 22.33
N GLY A 97 8.17 -8.41 22.29
CA GLY A 97 9.49 -8.99 22.08
C GLY A 97 10.08 -8.54 20.75
N GLU A 98 11.37 -8.26 20.81
CA GLU A 98 12.24 -7.85 19.69
C GLU A 98 12.06 -8.74 18.47
N LYS A 99 11.45 -8.20 17.41
CA LYS A 99 11.61 -8.68 16.02
C LYS A 99 12.64 -7.81 15.31
N LYS A 100 13.52 -8.45 14.57
CA LYS A 100 14.64 -7.90 13.80
C LYS A 100 14.28 -6.64 13.03
N HIS A 101 15.19 -5.69 13.10
CA HIS A 101 15.14 -4.36 12.54
C HIS A 101 14.67 -4.28 11.08
N THR A 102 13.48 -3.75 10.89
CA THR A 102 13.10 -3.09 9.64
C THR A 102 13.62 -1.65 9.72
N ASN A 103 14.36 -1.23 8.72
CA ASN A 103 14.98 0.09 8.62
C ASN A 103 13.91 1.19 8.68
N TRP A 104 13.79 1.93 9.76
CA TRP A 104 12.78 2.99 9.97
C TRP A 104 12.88 4.14 8.96
N VAL A 105 14.04 4.36 8.34
CA VAL A 105 14.19 5.29 7.20
C VAL A 105 13.41 4.77 5.98
N PHE A 106 13.31 3.46 5.85
CA PHE A 106 12.55 2.79 4.80
C PHE A 106 11.03 2.82 5.09
N VAL A 107 10.64 2.66 6.35
CA VAL A 107 9.22 2.80 6.77
C VAL A 107 8.72 4.22 6.53
N GLY A 108 9.53 5.26 6.74
CA GLY A 108 9.21 6.65 6.39
C GLY A 108 9.10 6.87 4.88
N ALA A 109 9.99 6.27 4.08
CA ALA A 109 9.93 6.33 2.61
C ALA A 109 8.79 5.48 2.04
N VAL A 110 8.53 4.30 2.61
CA VAL A 110 7.41 3.43 2.24
C VAL A 110 6.08 4.05 2.69
N ALA A 111 6.01 4.64 3.89
CA ALA A 111 4.83 5.40 4.32
C ALA A 111 4.60 6.62 3.42
N GLY A 112 5.64 7.38 3.06
CA GLY A 112 5.56 8.49 2.09
C GLY A 112 5.14 8.01 0.69
N PHE A 113 5.59 6.83 0.27
CA PHE A 113 5.23 6.23 -1.02
C PHE A 113 3.84 5.57 -0.97
N ILE A 114 3.42 5.01 0.16
CA ILE A 114 2.04 4.56 0.40
C ILE A 114 1.09 5.75 0.38
N VAL A 115 1.45 6.87 1.02
CA VAL A 115 0.73 8.15 0.91
C VAL A 115 0.69 8.62 -0.55
N PHE A 116 1.79 8.52 -1.29
CA PHE A 116 1.85 8.83 -2.72
C PHE A 116 0.97 7.88 -3.53
N LEU A 117 0.97 6.57 -3.27
CA LEU A 117 0.12 5.59 -3.96
C LEU A 117 -1.35 5.72 -3.58
N LEU A 118 -1.67 6.06 -2.33
CA LEU A 118 -3.04 6.36 -1.91
C LEU A 118 -3.50 7.72 -2.47
N LEU A 119 -2.60 8.70 -2.57
CA LEU A 119 -2.86 9.98 -3.25
C LEU A 119 -2.92 9.81 -4.78
N VAL A 120 -2.07 8.98 -5.38
CA VAL A 120 -2.13 8.62 -6.81
C VAL A 120 -3.27 7.64 -7.07
N GLY A 121 -3.54 6.69 -6.18
CA GLY A 121 -4.74 5.85 -6.20
C GLY A 121 -5.99 6.72 -6.14
N SER A 122 -6.10 7.63 -5.19
CA SER A 122 -7.21 8.61 -5.14
C SER A 122 -7.21 9.57 -6.34
N SER A 123 -6.09 9.83 -7.00
CA SER A 123 -6.03 10.62 -8.23
C SER A 123 -6.29 9.78 -9.49
N MET A 124 -5.96 8.49 -9.50
CA MET A 124 -6.42 7.57 -10.56
C MET A 124 -7.93 7.33 -10.50
N PHE A 125 -8.53 7.41 -9.31
CA PHE A 125 -10.00 7.46 -9.16
C PHE A 125 -10.57 8.87 -9.43
N LYS A 126 -9.76 9.94 -9.47
CA LYS A 126 -10.19 11.30 -9.91
C LYS A 126 -10.38 11.44 -11.41
N THR A 127 -9.97 10.51 -12.25
CA THR A 127 -10.28 10.50 -13.69
C THR A 127 -11.60 9.82 -14.04
N GLY A 128 -12.29 9.21 -13.06
CA GLY A 128 -13.71 8.92 -13.14
C GLY A 128 -14.47 10.17 -12.68
N SER A 129 -15.04 10.94 -13.63
CA SER A 129 -16.16 11.83 -13.33
C SER A 129 -17.10 11.11 -12.38
N SER A 130 -17.55 11.81 -11.30
CA SER A 130 -18.62 11.33 -10.40
C SER A 130 -19.55 10.37 -11.14
N PRO A 131 -19.79 9.12 -10.69
CA PRO A 131 -20.69 8.19 -11.37
C PRO A 131 -22.12 8.73 -11.54
N TYR A 132 -22.38 9.90 -10.99
CA TYR A 132 -23.64 10.64 -11.12
C TYR A 132 -23.61 11.72 -12.21
N THR A 133 -23.29 11.35 -13.47
CA THR A 133 -23.69 12.17 -14.62
C THR A 133 -25.09 11.73 -15.06
N GLY A 134 -26.11 12.46 -14.57
CA GLY A 134 -27.32 12.69 -15.30
C GLY A 134 -28.27 11.52 -15.56
N GLY A 135 -28.75 10.84 -14.52
CA GLY A 135 -30.09 10.25 -14.56
C GLY A 135 -31.05 11.29 -13.99
N ALA A 136 -32.03 11.73 -14.80
CA ALA A 136 -33.06 12.61 -14.33
C ALA A 136 -33.76 11.99 -13.10
N ALA A 137 -33.49 12.53 -11.93
CA ALA A 137 -34.15 12.15 -10.71
C ALA A 137 -35.67 12.42 -10.91
N ALA A 138 -36.44 11.36 -10.86
CA ALA A 138 -37.88 11.47 -10.72
C ALA A 138 -38.15 12.38 -9.53
N ALA A 139 -38.88 13.45 -9.78
CA ALA A 139 -39.27 14.42 -8.76
C ALA A 139 -39.99 13.71 -7.62
N ASN A 140 -39.30 13.59 -6.50
CA ASN A 140 -39.92 13.16 -5.25
C ASN A 140 -40.80 14.29 -4.68
N PRO A 141 -41.94 13.97 -4.11
CA PRO A 141 -42.90 14.98 -3.65
C PRO A 141 -42.28 15.81 -2.52
N LYS A 142 -42.50 17.09 -2.57
CA LYS A 142 -42.19 18.15 -1.62
C LYS A 142 -42.06 17.65 -0.17
N ALA A 143 -40.82 17.30 0.25
CA ALA A 143 -40.47 17.30 1.64
C ALA A 143 -40.12 18.75 2.02
N SER A 144 -40.68 19.25 3.11
CA SER A 144 -40.49 20.61 3.60
C SER A 144 -39.05 20.74 4.12
N GLY A 145 -38.10 21.16 3.28
CA GLY A 145 -36.71 21.40 3.65
C GLY A 145 -36.46 22.56 4.63
N ASN A 146 -37.50 23.10 5.21
CA ASN A 146 -37.47 24.29 6.09
C ASN A 146 -37.70 23.99 7.58
N GLU A 147 -37.85 22.73 7.98
CA GLU A 147 -37.98 22.41 9.40
C GLU A 147 -36.59 22.33 10.05
N ARG A 148 -36.47 22.90 11.27
CA ARG A 148 -35.26 22.79 12.08
C ARG A 148 -35.00 21.33 12.42
N ILE A 149 -33.75 20.87 12.22
CA ILE A 149 -33.31 19.54 12.61
C ILE A 149 -33.45 19.36 14.12
N LYS A 150 -33.94 18.21 14.54
CA LYS A 150 -33.95 17.76 15.91
C LYS A 150 -32.79 16.80 16.09
N TRP A 151 -31.72 17.32 16.63
CA TRP A 151 -30.49 16.57 16.87
C TRP A 151 -30.66 15.59 18.02
N GLU A 152 -30.09 14.39 17.89
CA GLU A 152 -29.98 13.42 18.96
C GLU A 152 -28.64 13.55 19.70
N ASP A 153 -27.57 13.99 19.00
CA ASP A 153 -26.25 14.24 19.58
C ASP A 153 -25.96 15.74 19.74
N PRO A 154 -25.86 16.23 21.00
CA PRO A 154 -25.61 17.66 21.25
C PRO A 154 -24.22 18.14 20.85
N ALA A 155 -23.21 17.25 20.74
CA ALA A 155 -21.87 17.63 20.32
C ALA A 155 -21.84 17.86 18.79
N LEU A 156 -22.48 16.98 18.02
CA LEU A 156 -22.64 17.16 16.59
C LEU A 156 -23.46 18.40 16.26
N GLU A 157 -24.59 18.64 16.98
CA GLU A 157 -25.38 19.87 16.84
C GLU A 157 -24.52 21.12 17.00
N ARG A 158 -23.75 21.21 18.09
CA ARG A 158 -22.88 22.38 18.38
C ARG A 158 -21.83 22.58 17.28
N ALA A 159 -21.15 21.51 16.87
CA ALA A 159 -20.12 21.59 15.84
C ALA A 159 -20.70 22.12 14.52
N VAL A 160 -21.88 21.62 14.10
CA VAL A 160 -22.56 22.07 12.88
C VAL A 160 -23.00 23.52 12.99
N GLN A 161 -23.58 23.93 14.15
CA GLN A 161 -23.99 25.30 14.39
C GLN A 161 -22.81 26.26 14.34
N GLU A 162 -21.69 25.89 14.93
CA GLU A 162 -20.45 26.67 14.90
C GLU A 162 -19.89 26.79 13.47
N TYR A 163 -19.79 25.68 12.76
CA TYR A 163 -19.29 25.64 11.38
C TYR A 163 -20.11 26.51 10.42
N LEU A 164 -21.44 26.45 10.54
CA LEU A 164 -22.36 27.21 9.68
C LEU A 164 -22.63 28.64 10.20
N GLY A 165 -22.22 28.98 11.44
CA GLY A 165 -22.55 30.26 12.08
C GLY A 165 -24.04 30.43 12.34
N LYS A 166 -24.81 29.36 12.58
CA LYS A 166 -26.28 29.36 12.71
C LYS A 166 -26.72 28.63 13.98
N ASN A 167 -27.67 29.19 14.72
CA ASN A 167 -28.26 28.56 15.91
C ASN A 167 -29.42 27.58 15.59
N ALA A 168 -30.00 27.67 14.39
CA ALA A 168 -31.05 26.77 13.93
C ALA A 168 -30.66 26.27 12.54
N VAL A 169 -30.50 24.97 12.42
CA VAL A 169 -30.00 24.30 11.21
C VAL A 169 -31.13 23.49 10.59
N THR A 170 -31.25 23.56 9.27
CA THR A 170 -32.16 22.76 8.43
C THR A 170 -31.34 21.79 7.56
N GLU A 171 -31.99 20.80 6.94
CA GLU A 171 -31.32 19.89 5.99
C GLU A 171 -30.77 20.65 4.76
N ASP A 172 -31.43 21.73 4.33
CA ASP A 172 -30.92 22.57 3.23
C ASP A 172 -29.60 23.28 3.60
N ASP A 173 -29.38 23.61 4.87
CA ASP A 173 -28.12 24.20 5.34
C ASP A 173 -26.97 23.22 5.28
N LEU A 174 -27.23 21.91 5.36
CA LEU A 174 -26.24 20.84 5.29
C LEU A 174 -25.89 20.46 3.84
N ALA A 175 -26.56 20.97 2.83
CA ALA A 175 -26.40 20.57 1.42
C ALA A 175 -24.97 20.79 0.89
N GLY A 176 -24.20 21.69 1.49
CA GLY A 176 -22.80 21.96 1.15
C GLY A 176 -21.78 21.04 1.84
N ILE A 177 -22.23 20.22 2.80
CA ILE A 177 -21.34 19.32 3.55
C ILE A 177 -21.29 17.97 2.84
N THR A 178 -20.17 17.73 2.15
CA THR A 178 -19.92 16.49 1.39
C THR A 178 -18.90 15.58 2.07
N GLU A 179 -18.14 16.11 3.02
CA GLU A 179 -17.11 15.38 3.77
C GLU A 179 -17.29 15.65 5.26
N LEU A 180 -17.06 14.61 6.08
CA LEU A 180 -17.18 14.70 7.52
C LEU A 180 -16.25 13.69 8.19
N SER A 181 -15.61 14.10 9.28
CA SER A 181 -14.86 13.22 10.17
C SER A 181 -15.41 13.33 11.59
N LEU A 182 -15.76 12.18 12.18
CA LEU A 182 -16.17 12.02 13.56
C LEU A 182 -15.07 11.28 14.33
N LEU A 183 -14.35 12.01 15.17
CA LEU A 183 -13.19 11.52 15.91
C LEU A 183 -13.54 11.51 17.42
N GLY A 184 -14.20 10.44 17.87
CA GLY A 184 -14.81 10.42 19.19
C GLY A 184 -15.85 11.52 19.35
N GLU A 185 -15.64 12.47 20.29
CA GLU A 185 -16.53 13.65 20.44
C GLU A 185 -16.20 14.79 19.47
N ASN A 186 -15.03 14.77 18.83
CA ASN A 186 -14.64 15.82 17.91
C ASN A 186 -15.28 15.64 16.53
N VAL A 187 -15.58 16.76 15.88
CA VAL A 187 -16.21 16.82 14.55
C VAL A 187 -15.37 17.71 13.66
N SER A 188 -14.98 17.21 12.49
CA SER A 188 -14.32 17.98 11.43
C SER A 188 -15.13 17.92 10.15
N PHE A 189 -15.22 19.03 9.42
CA PHE A 189 -15.94 19.15 8.14
C PHE A 189 -14.98 19.00 6.95
N SER A 190 -14.07 18.05 7.07
CA SER A 190 -13.10 17.63 6.09
C SER A 190 -12.88 16.12 6.22
N TYR A 191 -12.28 15.51 5.20
CA TYR A 191 -11.97 14.08 5.21
C TYR A 191 -10.51 13.89 5.61
N ASP A 192 -10.23 13.91 6.92
CA ASP A 192 -8.88 14.00 7.47
C ASP A 192 -8.46 12.78 8.32
N CYS A 193 -9.11 11.63 8.20
CA CYS A 193 -8.77 10.43 8.97
C CYS A 193 -7.28 10.05 8.92
N TYR A 194 -6.62 10.38 7.83
CA TYR A 194 -5.29 9.89 7.52
C TYR A 194 -4.16 10.80 8.01
N TYR A 195 -4.37 12.13 8.03
CA TYR A 195 -3.33 13.09 8.38
C TYR A 195 -2.96 13.08 9.85
N ASP A 196 -3.93 12.81 10.74
CA ASP A 196 -3.67 12.78 12.18
C ASP A 196 -2.88 11.54 12.63
N TYR A 197 -2.91 10.45 11.85
CA TYR A 197 -2.26 9.18 12.21
C TYR A 197 -0.75 9.17 12.08
N PHE A 198 -0.18 9.88 11.11
CA PHE A 198 1.26 9.91 10.86
C PHE A 198 1.95 11.18 11.37
N SER A 199 1.16 12.20 11.76
CA SER A 199 1.66 13.48 12.28
C SER A 199 1.40 13.69 13.76
N VAL A 200 0.55 12.87 14.40
CA VAL A 200 0.17 13.02 15.82
C VAL A 200 1.13 12.21 16.68
N ASP A 201 1.72 12.85 17.67
CA ASP A 201 2.53 12.14 18.65
C ASP A 201 1.67 11.28 19.60
N ALA A 202 2.32 10.42 20.40
CA ALA A 202 1.62 9.49 21.28
C ALA A 202 0.74 10.19 22.35
N GLU A 203 1.01 11.48 22.67
CA GLU A 203 0.22 12.25 23.64
C GLU A 203 -1.10 12.74 23.01
N ASP A 204 -1.08 13.15 21.75
CA ASP A 204 -2.28 13.58 21.05
C ASP A 204 -3.19 12.40 20.70
N THR A 205 -2.63 11.24 20.35
CA THR A 205 -3.39 9.99 20.18
C THR A 205 -4.10 9.59 21.48
N ALA A 206 -3.45 9.72 22.62
CA ALA A 206 -4.05 9.47 23.94
C ALA A 206 -5.19 10.45 24.26
N ARG A 207 -5.04 11.74 23.90
CA ARG A 207 -6.09 12.77 24.09
C ARG A 207 -7.32 12.50 23.23
N LEU A 208 -7.15 12.02 22.00
CA LEU A 208 -8.26 11.64 21.12
C LEU A 208 -9.00 10.42 21.65
N ALA A 209 -8.29 9.41 22.15
CA ALA A 209 -8.90 8.25 22.81
C ALA A 209 -9.68 8.60 24.07
N ASP A 210 -9.25 9.63 24.82
CA ASP A 210 -9.95 10.13 26.02
C ASP A 210 -11.16 11.04 25.69
N SER A 211 -11.34 11.45 24.43
CA SER A 211 -12.40 12.38 24.01
C SER A 211 -13.80 11.76 23.89
N GLY A 212 -13.97 10.49 24.27
CA GLY A 212 -15.23 9.76 24.11
C GLY A 212 -15.36 9.08 22.74
N ASN A 213 -16.44 8.33 22.54
CA ASN A 213 -16.63 7.49 21.37
C ASN A 213 -17.69 8.04 20.39
N VAL A 214 -17.56 7.66 19.12
CA VAL A 214 -18.67 7.75 18.17
C VAL A 214 -19.75 6.75 18.59
N ASN A 215 -20.96 7.24 18.81
CA ASN A 215 -22.06 6.47 19.37
C ASN A 215 -23.29 6.46 18.44
N ALA A 216 -24.31 5.70 18.81
CA ALA A 216 -25.54 5.56 18.04
C ALA A 216 -26.28 6.91 17.80
N SER A 217 -26.21 7.88 18.73
CA SER A 217 -26.88 9.18 18.56
C SER A 217 -26.26 9.99 17.44
N LYS A 218 -24.90 10.01 17.36
CA LYS A 218 -24.19 10.69 16.25
C LYS A 218 -24.53 10.06 14.90
N LEU A 219 -24.58 8.71 14.83
CA LEU A 219 -24.90 8.02 13.57
C LEU A 219 -26.31 8.31 13.10
N LYS A 220 -27.30 8.34 14.00
CA LYS A 220 -28.67 8.67 13.64
C LYS A 220 -28.81 10.08 13.06
N ASP A 221 -28.03 11.03 13.53
CA ASP A 221 -28.04 12.39 13.01
C ASP A 221 -27.42 12.49 11.62
N LEU A 222 -26.57 11.52 11.20
CA LEU A 222 -26.02 11.49 9.82
C LEU A 222 -27.13 11.37 8.75
N ARG A 223 -28.31 10.86 9.08
CA ARG A 223 -29.47 10.81 8.17
C ARG A 223 -29.87 12.18 7.58
N HIS A 224 -29.47 13.27 8.24
CA HIS A 224 -29.72 14.65 7.78
C HIS A 224 -28.70 15.14 6.74
N PHE A 225 -27.53 14.48 6.62
CA PHE A 225 -26.47 14.86 5.70
C PHE A 225 -26.66 14.21 4.32
N LYS A 226 -27.67 14.66 3.57
CA LYS A 226 -28.04 14.06 2.29
C LYS A 226 -27.02 14.21 1.17
N SER A 227 -26.07 15.14 1.33
CA SER A 227 -24.97 15.38 0.38
C SER A 227 -23.65 14.71 0.78
N LEU A 228 -23.63 13.99 1.90
CA LEU A 228 -22.41 13.36 2.40
C LEU A 228 -21.90 12.30 1.42
N GLU A 229 -20.67 12.46 0.97
CA GLU A 229 -19.98 11.62 -0.02
C GLU A 229 -18.85 10.81 0.61
N ARG A 230 -18.17 11.39 1.62
CA ARG A 230 -17.05 10.76 2.31
C ARG A 230 -17.18 10.95 3.82
N LEU A 231 -16.98 9.88 4.57
CA LEU A 231 -17.10 9.86 6.02
C LEU A 231 -15.90 9.15 6.65
N CYS A 232 -15.35 9.74 7.70
CA CYS A 232 -14.39 9.08 8.57
C CYS A 232 -14.97 8.92 9.97
N LEU A 233 -14.86 7.73 10.52
CA LEU A 233 -15.26 7.40 11.89
C LEU A 233 -14.06 6.87 12.67
N SER A 234 -13.75 7.47 13.81
CA SER A 234 -12.68 6.98 14.67
C SER A 234 -13.17 6.81 16.10
N TYR A 235 -12.68 5.75 16.76
CA TYR A 235 -13.07 5.42 18.13
C TYR A 235 -14.59 5.18 18.26
N CYS A 236 -15.13 4.32 17.40
CA CYS A 236 -16.51 3.88 17.52
C CYS A 236 -16.72 3.04 18.78
N GLU A 237 -17.92 3.11 19.38
CA GLU A 237 -18.31 2.17 20.43
C GLU A 237 -18.21 0.72 19.90
N PRO A 238 -17.68 -0.23 20.69
CA PRO A 238 -17.61 -1.62 20.24
C PRO A 238 -18.98 -2.19 19.86
N GLY A 239 -19.05 -2.85 18.70
CA GLY A 239 -20.29 -3.42 18.18
C GLY A 239 -21.34 -2.39 17.74
N LEU A 240 -20.93 -1.12 17.50
CA LEU A 240 -21.82 -0.07 17.04
C LEU A 240 -22.51 -0.45 15.73
N ASP A 241 -23.84 -0.34 15.71
CA ASP A 241 -24.66 -0.57 14.52
C ASP A 241 -24.52 0.62 13.56
N LEU A 242 -23.92 0.38 12.41
CA LEU A 242 -23.69 1.38 11.34
C LEU A 242 -24.80 1.39 10.29
N SER A 243 -25.90 0.67 10.49
CA SER A 243 -27.00 0.56 9.50
C SER A 243 -27.67 1.89 9.18
N ASP A 244 -27.66 2.85 10.11
CA ASP A 244 -28.18 4.21 9.87
C ASP A 244 -27.47 4.94 8.71
N LEU A 245 -26.28 4.49 8.28
CA LEU A 245 -25.60 5.01 7.08
C LEU A 245 -26.38 4.73 5.78
N GLU A 246 -27.35 3.84 5.79
CA GLU A 246 -28.25 3.60 4.64
C GLU A 246 -28.99 4.87 4.18
N TYR A 247 -29.18 5.86 5.09
CA TYR A 247 -29.82 7.14 4.79
C TYR A 247 -28.89 8.14 4.10
N CYS A 248 -27.57 7.89 4.07
CA CYS A 248 -26.56 8.69 3.39
C CYS A 248 -26.42 8.24 1.93
N ASN A 249 -27.41 8.53 1.09
CA ASN A 249 -27.54 7.97 -0.26
C ASN A 249 -26.43 8.37 -1.26
N ARG A 250 -25.50 9.24 -0.86
CA ARG A 250 -24.35 9.66 -1.67
C ARG A 250 -23.01 9.22 -1.08
N LEU A 251 -23.03 8.56 0.09
CA LEU A 251 -21.84 8.12 0.79
C LEU A 251 -21.17 6.97 0.02
N TYR A 252 -20.14 7.27 -0.75
CA TYR A 252 -19.40 6.26 -1.52
C TYR A 252 -18.10 5.81 -0.89
N ALA A 253 -17.55 6.54 0.10
CA ALA A 253 -16.31 6.19 0.78
C ALA A 253 -16.45 6.37 2.30
N LEU A 254 -16.02 5.35 3.04
CA LEU A 254 -16.00 5.30 4.50
C LEU A 254 -14.67 4.77 5.00
N ASP A 255 -14.03 5.51 5.89
CA ASP A 255 -12.90 5.05 6.68
C ASP A 255 -13.33 4.83 8.12
N ILE A 256 -12.92 3.71 8.71
CA ILE A 256 -13.12 3.40 10.14
C ILE A 256 -11.75 3.20 10.78
N CYS A 257 -11.49 3.96 11.84
CA CYS A 257 -10.18 3.95 12.50
C CYS A 257 -10.32 3.63 13.98
N ASN A 258 -9.32 2.92 14.56
CA ASN A 258 -9.21 2.66 16.00
C ASN A 258 -10.51 2.19 16.66
N SER A 259 -11.21 1.28 16.01
CA SER A 259 -12.52 0.82 16.48
C SER A 259 -12.49 -0.68 16.73
N GLU A 260 -13.09 -1.08 17.85
CA GLU A 260 -13.17 -2.50 18.22
C GLU A 260 -14.54 -3.07 17.83
N ASP A 261 -14.55 -4.38 17.54
CA ASP A 261 -15.78 -5.15 17.27
C ASP A 261 -16.65 -4.52 16.16
N VAL A 262 -16.01 -4.09 15.05
CA VAL A 262 -16.72 -3.47 13.92
C VAL A 262 -17.67 -4.47 13.28
N ASP A 263 -18.98 -4.16 13.32
CA ASP A 263 -20.03 -5.01 12.80
C ASP A 263 -20.24 -4.83 11.29
N LEU A 264 -19.63 -5.72 10.48
CA LEU A 264 -19.74 -5.69 9.03
C LEU A 264 -21.17 -5.97 8.51
N SER A 265 -22.02 -6.62 9.30
CA SER A 265 -23.40 -6.92 8.92
C SER A 265 -24.27 -5.66 8.82
N SER A 266 -23.84 -4.57 9.46
CA SER A 266 -24.49 -3.26 9.40
C SER A 266 -24.52 -2.67 7.99
N PHE A 267 -23.58 -3.06 7.11
CA PHE A 267 -23.46 -2.46 5.77
C PHE A 267 -24.40 -3.08 4.71
N ARG A 268 -25.20 -4.08 5.04
CA ARG A 268 -26.05 -4.80 4.07
C ARG A 268 -26.91 -3.91 3.20
N ASN A 269 -27.44 -2.81 3.75
CA ASN A 269 -28.33 -1.87 3.06
C ASN A 269 -27.66 -0.56 2.64
N VAL A 270 -26.37 -0.37 2.91
CA VAL A 270 -25.64 0.86 2.55
C VAL A 270 -25.20 0.78 1.08
N SER A 271 -26.17 0.88 0.19
CA SER A 271 -26.01 0.61 -1.24
C SER A 271 -25.19 1.66 -2.01
N ALA A 272 -25.00 2.85 -1.46
CA ALA A 272 -24.16 3.87 -2.06
C ALA A 272 -22.67 3.65 -1.79
N LEU A 273 -22.31 2.85 -0.76
CA LEU A 273 -20.94 2.66 -0.32
C LEU A 273 -20.19 1.74 -1.29
N LEU A 274 -19.13 2.29 -1.90
CA LEU A 274 -18.26 1.59 -2.84
C LEU A 274 -16.89 1.23 -2.23
N ASN A 275 -16.41 2.04 -1.29
CA ASN A 275 -15.09 1.91 -0.68
C ASN A 275 -15.22 1.91 0.85
N LEU A 276 -14.61 0.92 1.49
CA LEU A 276 -14.53 0.80 2.94
C LEU A 276 -13.09 0.45 3.33
N ASP A 277 -12.43 1.36 4.04
CA ASP A 277 -11.09 1.13 4.57
C ASP A 277 -11.10 1.14 6.10
N MET A 278 -10.40 0.18 6.70
CA MET A 278 -10.31 0.02 8.16
C MET A 278 -8.86 0.08 8.62
N TYR A 279 -8.62 0.91 9.63
CA TYR A 279 -7.29 1.17 10.17
C TYR A 279 -7.27 0.86 11.67
N PHE A 280 -6.40 -0.07 12.09
CA PHE A 280 -6.24 -0.45 13.50
C PHE A 280 -7.56 -0.92 14.15
N CYS A 281 -8.36 -1.66 13.40
CA CYS A 281 -9.65 -2.16 13.83
C CYS A 281 -9.61 -3.64 14.19
N THR A 282 -10.58 -4.05 15.02
CA THR A 282 -10.99 -5.45 15.17
C THR A 282 -12.37 -5.65 14.56
N LEU A 283 -12.62 -6.82 13.96
CA LEU A 283 -13.92 -7.14 13.38
C LEU A 283 -14.80 -7.90 14.35
N GLY A 284 -16.10 -7.59 14.36
CA GLY A 284 -17.13 -8.43 14.94
C GLY A 284 -17.34 -9.71 14.12
N ASP A 285 -18.05 -10.67 14.69
CA ASP A 285 -18.28 -11.99 14.10
C ASP A 285 -19.68 -12.17 13.47
N LYS A 286 -20.46 -11.07 13.40
CA LYS A 286 -21.83 -11.14 12.87
C LYS A 286 -21.84 -11.31 11.35
N ALA A 287 -22.71 -12.17 10.87
CA ALA A 287 -23.03 -12.37 9.47
C ALA A 287 -24.33 -11.65 9.10
N ALA A 288 -24.40 -11.05 7.91
CA ALA A 288 -25.61 -10.47 7.38
C ALA A 288 -26.55 -11.55 6.83
N ASP A 289 -27.87 -11.34 6.98
CA ASP A 289 -28.87 -12.21 6.33
C ASP A 289 -28.79 -12.15 4.81
N GLU A 290 -28.46 -10.95 4.27
CA GLU A 290 -28.19 -10.69 2.86
C GLU A 290 -26.87 -9.94 2.72
N LYS A 291 -26.01 -10.39 1.78
CA LYS A 291 -24.68 -9.80 1.56
C LYS A 291 -24.79 -8.48 0.78
N ASN A 292 -23.98 -7.49 1.16
CA ASN A 292 -23.80 -6.30 0.33
C ASN A 292 -23.06 -6.68 -0.97
N THR A 293 -23.62 -6.29 -2.11
CA THR A 293 -23.08 -6.55 -3.46
C THR A 293 -22.47 -5.32 -4.12
N GLU A 294 -22.70 -4.13 -3.56
CA GLU A 294 -22.31 -2.85 -4.13
C GLU A 294 -20.90 -2.43 -3.71
N LEU A 295 -20.46 -2.85 -2.50
CA LEU A 295 -19.11 -2.58 -2.03
C LEU A 295 -18.09 -3.27 -2.94
N THR A 296 -17.22 -2.49 -3.59
CA THR A 296 -16.22 -2.99 -4.55
C THR A 296 -14.81 -2.94 -4.02
N HIS A 297 -14.50 -2.03 -3.11
CA HIS A 297 -13.18 -1.90 -2.49
C HIS A 297 -13.26 -2.10 -0.98
N LEU A 298 -12.32 -2.91 -0.45
CA LEU A 298 -12.18 -3.17 0.98
C LEU A 298 -10.70 -3.16 1.37
N GLY A 299 -10.36 -2.39 2.42
CA GLY A 299 -9.01 -2.27 2.93
C GLY A 299 -8.91 -2.59 4.43
N PHE A 300 -7.80 -3.27 4.79
CA PHE A 300 -7.42 -3.54 6.18
C PHE A 300 -5.97 -3.10 6.40
N VAL A 301 -5.77 -2.13 7.27
CA VAL A 301 -4.45 -1.57 7.58
C VAL A 301 -4.17 -1.74 9.07
N SER A 302 -3.15 -2.54 9.40
CA SER A 302 -2.76 -2.83 10.80
C SER A 302 -3.93 -3.26 11.68
N CYS A 303 -4.90 -3.95 11.09
CA CYS A 303 -5.99 -4.57 11.83
C CYS A 303 -5.51 -5.81 12.58
N THR A 304 -6.24 -6.22 13.62
CA THR A 304 -6.02 -7.54 14.23
C THR A 304 -6.31 -8.63 13.19
N PRO A 305 -5.91 -9.89 13.40
CA PRO A 305 -6.15 -10.93 12.41
C PRO A 305 -7.57 -10.87 11.85
N VAL A 306 -7.67 -10.68 10.53
CA VAL A 306 -8.96 -10.57 9.84
C VAL A 306 -9.44 -11.94 9.43
N ASP A 307 -10.62 -12.32 9.91
CA ASP A 307 -11.29 -13.54 9.48
C ASP A 307 -11.99 -13.32 8.13
N MET A 308 -11.49 -13.97 7.08
CA MET A 308 -12.08 -13.86 5.74
C MET A 308 -13.46 -14.52 5.63
N GLN A 309 -13.84 -15.40 6.57
CA GLN A 309 -15.20 -15.91 6.61
C GLN A 309 -16.17 -14.78 6.95
N THR A 310 -15.88 -13.98 7.98
CA THR A 310 -16.69 -12.79 8.34
C THR A 310 -16.81 -11.83 7.15
N VAL A 311 -15.71 -11.58 6.43
CA VAL A 311 -15.73 -10.71 5.24
C VAL A 311 -16.67 -11.29 4.18
N THR A 312 -16.53 -12.58 3.86
CA THR A 312 -17.32 -13.20 2.78
C THR A 312 -18.77 -13.47 3.16
N ASP A 313 -19.10 -13.52 4.44
CA ASP A 313 -20.48 -13.63 4.92
C ASP A 313 -21.25 -12.30 4.79
N ASN A 314 -20.52 -11.17 4.70
CA ASN A 314 -21.11 -9.85 4.64
C ASN A 314 -21.03 -9.20 3.24
N PHE A 315 -20.03 -9.54 2.42
CA PHE A 315 -19.79 -8.91 1.12
C PHE A 315 -19.65 -9.96 0.00
N ALA A 316 -20.15 -9.60 -1.19
CA ALA A 316 -20.01 -10.42 -2.39
C ALA A 316 -19.45 -9.65 -3.61
N GLY A 317 -19.53 -8.31 -3.60
CA GLY A 317 -19.17 -7.43 -4.72
C GLY A 317 -17.69 -7.08 -4.82
N ILE A 318 -16.86 -7.47 -3.83
CA ILE A 318 -15.45 -7.04 -3.72
C ILE A 318 -14.65 -7.38 -4.98
N ASP A 319 -14.21 -6.35 -5.70
CA ASP A 319 -13.29 -6.43 -6.86
C ASP A 319 -11.84 -6.19 -6.44
N SER A 320 -11.64 -5.38 -5.40
CA SER A 320 -10.37 -4.84 -4.93
C SER A 320 -10.21 -5.05 -3.43
N LEU A 321 -9.09 -5.66 -3.00
CA LEU A 321 -8.78 -5.90 -1.59
C LEU A 321 -7.37 -5.39 -1.27
N VAL A 322 -7.24 -4.64 -0.17
CA VAL A 322 -5.96 -4.17 0.37
C VAL A 322 -5.74 -4.79 1.75
N ILE A 323 -4.58 -5.38 1.96
CA ILE A 323 -4.19 -5.97 3.24
C ILE A 323 -2.79 -5.45 3.58
N THR A 324 -2.71 -4.60 4.60
CA THR A 324 -1.46 -3.98 5.05
C THR A 324 -1.17 -4.37 6.49
N ASN A 325 0.01 -4.97 6.74
CA ASN A 325 0.45 -5.34 8.09
C ASN A 325 -0.66 -6.01 8.91
N THR A 326 -1.40 -6.90 8.26
CA THR A 326 -2.59 -7.57 8.81
C THR A 326 -2.52 -9.04 8.46
N SER A 327 -2.64 -9.92 9.45
CA SER A 327 -2.70 -11.36 9.20
C SER A 327 -4.11 -11.80 8.83
N VAL A 328 -4.20 -12.83 7.99
CA VAL A 328 -5.46 -13.34 7.42
C VAL A 328 -5.78 -14.71 8.00
N GLN A 329 -6.98 -14.87 8.54
CA GLN A 329 -7.53 -16.15 8.99
C GLN A 329 -8.60 -16.64 8.02
N ASN A 330 -8.89 -17.95 8.04
CA ASN A 330 -9.90 -18.57 7.19
C ASN A 330 -9.83 -18.19 5.70
N ALA A 331 -8.60 -18.01 5.18
CA ALA A 331 -8.33 -17.53 3.83
C ALA A 331 -9.04 -18.35 2.73
N ARG A 332 -9.42 -19.60 3.00
CA ARG A 332 -10.20 -20.43 2.07
C ARG A 332 -11.53 -19.78 1.67
N SER A 333 -12.10 -18.96 2.54
CA SER A 333 -13.36 -18.25 2.26
C SER A 333 -13.22 -17.23 1.13
N LEU A 334 -12.00 -16.75 0.84
CA LEU A 334 -11.73 -15.87 -0.31
C LEU A 334 -12.20 -16.47 -1.65
N THR A 335 -12.32 -17.79 -1.76
CA THR A 335 -12.92 -18.47 -2.94
C THR A 335 -14.35 -18.01 -3.22
N GLN A 336 -15.05 -17.45 -2.24
CA GLN A 336 -16.41 -16.94 -2.38
C GLN A 336 -16.43 -15.55 -3.07
N LEU A 337 -15.34 -14.78 -3.02
CA LEU A 337 -15.23 -13.47 -3.67
C LEU A 337 -14.95 -13.63 -5.18
N GLN A 338 -15.97 -14.05 -5.91
CA GLN A 338 -15.85 -14.34 -7.34
C GLN A 338 -15.53 -13.10 -8.19
N SER A 339 -15.83 -11.89 -7.69
CA SER A 339 -15.54 -10.61 -8.33
C SER A 339 -14.10 -10.13 -8.10
N LEU A 340 -13.36 -10.70 -7.13
CA LEU A 340 -12.03 -10.23 -6.76
C LEU A 340 -11.03 -10.36 -7.92
N ARG A 341 -10.44 -9.22 -8.31
CA ARG A 341 -9.49 -9.12 -9.41
C ARG A 341 -8.18 -8.44 -9.00
N LYS A 342 -8.23 -7.56 -8.00
CA LYS A 342 -7.09 -6.73 -7.58
C LYS A 342 -6.78 -6.97 -6.12
N LEU A 343 -5.50 -7.19 -5.83
CA LEU A 343 -5.04 -7.42 -4.46
C LEU A 343 -3.72 -6.69 -4.23
N TRP A 344 -3.68 -5.90 -3.17
CA TRP A 344 -2.48 -5.25 -2.64
C TRP A 344 -2.14 -5.83 -1.28
N LEU A 345 -0.91 -6.29 -1.14
CA LEU A 345 -0.35 -6.83 0.10
C LEU A 345 0.85 -5.99 0.51
N ILE A 346 0.81 -5.41 1.69
CA ILE A 346 1.91 -4.63 2.23
C ILE A 346 2.36 -5.26 3.53
N ALA A 347 3.65 -5.61 3.61
CA ALA A 347 4.25 -6.34 4.72
C ALA A 347 3.45 -7.61 5.12
N PRO A 348 3.05 -8.48 4.16
CA PRO A 348 2.33 -9.69 4.49
C PRO A 348 3.24 -10.68 5.22
N GLU A 349 2.73 -11.29 6.30
CA GLU A 349 3.44 -12.37 6.99
C GLU A 349 3.49 -13.66 6.14
N SER A 350 2.50 -13.88 5.29
CA SER A 350 2.39 -15.02 4.38
C SER A 350 1.58 -14.67 3.14
N ILE A 351 1.97 -15.25 2.00
CA ILE A 351 1.24 -15.15 0.73
C ILE A 351 0.62 -16.49 0.29
N ALA A 352 0.69 -17.53 1.12
CA ALA A 352 0.20 -18.86 0.77
C ALA A 352 -1.29 -18.87 0.41
N PHE A 353 -2.09 -17.97 1.00
CA PHE A 353 -3.52 -17.83 0.73
C PHE A 353 -3.85 -17.40 -0.71
N LEU A 354 -2.88 -16.89 -1.46
CA LEU A 354 -3.06 -16.54 -2.88
C LEU A 354 -3.50 -17.74 -3.73
N ALA A 355 -3.21 -18.96 -3.30
CA ALA A 355 -3.72 -20.17 -3.93
C ALA A 355 -5.27 -20.24 -3.98
N GLN A 356 -5.96 -19.48 -3.14
CA GLN A 356 -7.43 -19.46 -3.06
C GLN A 356 -8.06 -18.46 -4.05
N VAL A 357 -7.27 -17.61 -4.70
CA VAL A 357 -7.74 -16.50 -5.55
C VAL A 357 -7.12 -16.52 -6.96
N PRO A 358 -7.21 -17.65 -7.70
CA PRO A 358 -6.58 -17.81 -9.02
C PRO A 358 -7.17 -16.89 -10.10
N GLN A 359 -8.30 -16.22 -9.81
CA GLN A 359 -8.97 -15.27 -10.71
C GLN A 359 -8.34 -13.87 -10.69
N LEU A 360 -7.33 -13.60 -9.85
CA LEU A 360 -6.65 -12.31 -9.79
C LEU A 360 -6.04 -11.94 -11.15
N THR A 361 -6.21 -10.66 -11.50
CA THR A 361 -5.61 -10.03 -12.68
C THR A 361 -4.51 -9.04 -12.32
N HIS A 362 -4.58 -8.44 -11.11
CA HIS A 362 -3.59 -7.50 -10.60
C HIS A 362 -3.15 -7.94 -9.22
N LEU A 363 -1.86 -8.02 -9.00
CA LEU A 363 -1.26 -8.32 -7.70
C LEU A 363 -0.08 -7.39 -7.46
N THR A 364 -0.11 -6.72 -6.33
CA THR A 364 1.00 -5.90 -5.84
C THR A 364 1.42 -6.40 -4.46
N ILE A 365 2.71 -6.62 -4.25
CA ILE A 365 3.28 -7.02 -2.96
C ILE A 365 4.41 -6.07 -2.62
N PHE A 366 4.34 -5.49 -1.41
CA PHE A 366 5.37 -4.60 -0.87
C PHE A 366 6.03 -5.19 0.37
N SER A 367 7.36 -5.04 0.47
CA SER A 367 8.17 -5.26 1.68
C SER A 367 7.82 -6.55 2.41
N THR A 368 8.20 -7.70 1.84
CA THR A 368 7.91 -8.99 2.46
C THR A 368 9.15 -9.85 2.62
N ASP A 369 9.26 -10.46 3.78
CA ASP A 369 10.29 -11.46 4.11
C ASP A 369 9.85 -12.91 3.79
N VAL A 370 8.72 -13.10 3.10
CA VAL A 370 8.26 -14.46 2.73
C VAL A 370 9.36 -15.20 1.95
N GLU A 371 9.59 -16.45 2.32
CA GLU A 371 10.68 -17.25 1.76
C GLU A 371 10.37 -17.82 0.37
N SER A 372 9.08 -17.99 0.03
CA SER A 372 8.68 -18.61 -1.22
C SER A 372 7.59 -17.84 -1.96
N PHE A 373 7.83 -17.63 -3.26
CA PHE A 373 6.88 -17.06 -4.21
C PHE A 373 6.26 -18.12 -5.15
N GLU A 374 6.40 -19.42 -4.84
CA GLU A 374 5.90 -20.50 -5.69
C GLU A 374 4.38 -20.46 -5.90
N VAL A 375 3.63 -19.97 -4.90
CA VAL A 375 2.17 -19.79 -4.99
C VAL A 375 1.76 -18.93 -6.19
N LEU A 376 2.62 -18.00 -6.62
CA LEU A 376 2.35 -17.14 -7.78
C LEU A 376 2.23 -17.93 -9.09
N GLN A 377 2.80 -19.13 -9.21
CA GLN A 377 2.63 -19.99 -10.39
C GLN A 377 1.16 -20.27 -10.69
N GLY A 378 0.34 -20.43 -9.65
CA GLY A 378 -1.10 -20.69 -9.78
C GLY A 378 -1.92 -19.54 -10.35
N LEU A 379 -1.41 -18.30 -10.30
CA LEU A 379 -2.11 -17.09 -10.69
C LEU A 379 -1.95 -16.82 -12.21
N LYS A 380 -2.52 -17.66 -13.05
CA LYS A 380 -2.33 -17.63 -14.51
C LYS A 380 -3.06 -16.47 -15.20
N ASN A 381 -4.03 -15.85 -14.52
CA ASN A 381 -4.83 -14.74 -15.05
C ASN A 381 -4.18 -13.36 -14.80
N LEU A 382 -3.05 -13.30 -14.10
CA LEU A 382 -2.37 -12.03 -13.87
C LEU A 382 -1.93 -11.41 -15.19
N ASN A 383 -2.29 -10.13 -15.36
CA ASN A 383 -1.77 -9.24 -16.40
C ASN A 383 -0.89 -8.12 -15.80
N THR A 384 -1.03 -7.85 -14.49
CA THR A 384 -0.18 -6.91 -13.74
C THR A 384 0.40 -7.62 -12.52
N LEU A 385 1.72 -7.61 -12.39
CA LEU A 385 2.44 -8.10 -11.23
C LEU A 385 3.48 -7.07 -10.79
N GLU A 386 3.36 -6.63 -9.56
CA GLU A 386 4.27 -5.64 -8.98
C GLU A 386 4.84 -6.16 -7.66
N LEU A 387 6.15 -6.25 -7.58
CA LEU A 387 6.88 -6.74 -6.42
C LEU A 387 7.91 -5.68 -6.00
N TYR A 388 7.73 -5.12 -4.81
CA TYR A 388 8.57 -4.08 -4.24
C TYR A 388 9.24 -4.59 -2.97
N ASP A 389 10.56 -4.42 -2.85
CA ASP A 389 11.33 -4.82 -1.68
C ASP A 389 11.06 -6.28 -1.26
N CYS A 390 11.26 -7.19 -2.22
CA CYS A 390 11.09 -8.64 -2.03
C CYS A 390 12.46 -9.34 -2.10
N PRO A 391 13.28 -9.30 -1.03
CA PRO A 391 14.65 -9.79 -1.06
C PRO A 391 14.75 -11.31 -1.25
N ASN A 392 13.73 -12.07 -0.90
CA ASN A 392 13.70 -13.52 -1.05
C ASN A 392 13.13 -14.00 -2.39
N LEU A 393 12.83 -13.08 -3.32
CA LEU A 393 12.49 -13.46 -4.70
C LEU A 393 13.75 -13.91 -5.44
N HIS A 394 13.91 -15.21 -5.63
CA HIS A 394 15.14 -15.78 -6.24
C HIS A 394 14.94 -16.24 -7.68
N ASP A 395 13.83 -16.88 -8.02
CA ASP A 395 13.59 -17.50 -9.34
C ASP A 395 12.39 -16.86 -10.06
N LEU A 396 12.68 -15.86 -10.89
CA LEU A 396 11.67 -15.18 -11.69
C LEU A 396 11.01 -16.10 -12.73
N ALA A 397 11.73 -17.12 -13.22
CA ALA A 397 11.18 -18.03 -14.22
C ALA A 397 9.96 -18.78 -13.70
N ARG A 398 10.00 -19.24 -12.46
CA ARG A 398 8.86 -19.91 -11.83
C ARG A 398 7.67 -18.97 -11.68
N VAL A 399 7.94 -17.73 -11.25
CA VAL A 399 6.88 -16.71 -11.05
C VAL A 399 6.19 -16.35 -12.36
N LEU A 400 6.93 -16.22 -13.46
CA LEU A 400 6.42 -15.80 -14.78
C LEU A 400 5.85 -16.94 -15.64
N ASP A 401 5.99 -18.20 -15.21
CA ASP A 401 5.59 -19.35 -15.99
C ASP A 401 4.12 -19.24 -16.44
N GLU A 402 3.89 -19.44 -17.75
CA GLU A 402 2.60 -19.37 -18.42
C GLU A 402 1.81 -18.04 -18.31
N LYS A 403 2.36 -16.97 -17.68
CA LYS A 403 1.68 -15.67 -17.57
C LYS A 403 1.82 -14.83 -18.84
N GLN A 404 0.79 -14.02 -19.07
CA GLN A 404 0.77 -12.99 -20.10
C GLN A 404 0.61 -11.63 -19.43
N LEU A 405 1.75 -11.05 -19.04
CA LEU A 405 1.75 -9.77 -18.34
C LEU A 405 1.79 -8.60 -19.33
N ASP A 406 0.98 -7.58 -19.08
CA ASP A 406 1.07 -6.26 -19.69
C ASP A 406 2.04 -5.37 -18.90
N ARG A 407 2.09 -5.57 -17.57
CA ARG A 407 2.94 -4.80 -16.65
C ARG A 407 3.64 -5.73 -15.67
N LEU A 408 4.97 -5.59 -15.56
CA LEU A 408 5.81 -6.21 -14.54
C LEU A 408 6.66 -5.15 -13.86
N VAL A 409 6.58 -5.08 -12.54
CA VAL A 409 7.44 -4.25 -11.70
C VAL A 409 8.22 -5.14 -10.73
N LEU A 410 9.54 -5.04 -10.78
CA LEU A 410 10.48 -5.57 -9.80
C LEU A 410 11.32 -4.40 -9.31
N TRP A 411 11.05 -3.92 -8.10
CA TRP A 411 11.75 -2.80 -7.50
C TRP A 411 12.43 -3.24 -6.22
N GLU A 412 13.74 -3.01 -6.08
CA GLU A 412 14.54 -3.42 -4.92
C GLU A 412 14.36 -4.91 -4.58
N CYS A 413 14.45 -5.77 -5.62
CA CYS A 413 14.46 -7.23 -5.47
C CYS A 413 15.87 -7.78 -5.82
N PRO A 414 16.90 -7.54 -4.98
CA PRO A 414 18.31 -7.67 -5.36
C PRO A 414 18.74 -9.11 -5.62
N ASN A 415 18.06 -10.09 -5.03
CA ASN A 415 18.42 -11.51 -5.15
C ASN A 415 17.70 -12.22 -6.32
N THR A 416 16.87 -11.48 -7.08
CA THR A 416 16.16 -12.04 -8.24
C THR A 416 17.14 -12.48 -9.32
N LYS A 417 16.95 -13.69 -9.80
CA LYS A 417 17.74 -14.33 -10.85
C LYS A 417 16.81 -14.86 -11.95
N ASN A 418 17.44 -15.44 -12.99
CA ASN A 418 16.76 -16.15 -14.05
C ASN A 418 15.78 -15.27 -14.87
N PHE A 419 16.24 -14.07 -15.20
CA PHE A 419 15.49 -13.13 -16.07
C PHE A 419 15.23 -13.68 -17.48
N SER A 420 15.81 -14.84 -17.84
CA SER A 420 15.53 -15.51 -19.14
C SER A 420 14.05 -15.83 -19.34
N ALA A 421 13.26 -15.89 -18.29
CA ALA A 421 11.79 -16.01 -18.35
C ALA A 421 11.14 -14.88 -19.16
N LEU A 422 11.75 -13.70 -19.18
CA LEU A 422 11.28 -12.57 -20.00
C LEU A 422 11.33 -12.87 -21.52
N ARG A 423 12.06 -13.92 -21.94
CA ARG A 423 12.10 -14.35 -23.36
C ARG A 423 10.88 -15.13 -23.80
N SER A 424 9.93 -15.44 -22.91
CA SER A 424 8.73 -16.19 -23.33
C SER A 424 7.97 -15.42 -24.42
N GLU A 425 7.47 -16.15 -25.42
CA GLU A 425 6.68 -15.54 -26.51
C GLU A 425 5.45 -14.79 -25.98
N ARG A 426 4.89 -15.22 -24.85
CA ARG A 426 3.75 -14.57 -24.20
C ARG A 426 4.15 -13.19 -23.65
N SER A 427 5.21 -13.13 -22.85
CA SER A 427 5.75 -11.87 -22.31
C SER A 427 6.14 -10.90 -23.43
N LEU A 428 6.81 -11.40 -24.48
CA LEU A 428 7.27 -10.56 -25.59
C LEU A 428 6.12 -9.89 -26.37
N ARG A 429 4.95 -10.50 -26.41
CA ARG A 429 3.80 -9.98 -27.17
C ARG A 429 2.90 -9.04 -26.38
N SER A 430 2.89 -9.13 -25.07
CA SER A 430 1.94 -8.39 -24.23
C SER A 430 2.58 -7.24 -23.46
N MET A 431 3.85 -7.37 -23.04
CA MET A 431 4.51 -6.44 -22.13
C MET A 431 4.56 -5.02 -22.68
N LYS A 432 3.92 -4.09 -21.97
CA LYS A 432 3.90 -2.65 -22.24
C LYS A 432 4.77 -1.88 -21.26
N GLU A 433 4.82 -2.35 -20.03
CA GLU A 433 5.55 -1.69 -18.94
C GLU A 433 6.44 -2.69 -18.21
N LEU A 434 7.73 -2.41 -18.15
CA LEU A 434 8.72 -3.24 -17.48
C LEU A 434 9.60 -2.37 -16.59
N THR A 435 9.57 -2.64 -15.29
CA THR A 435 10.50 -2.09 -14.31
C THR A 435 11.31 -3.22 -13.71
N VAL A 436 12.65 -3.09 -13.76
CA VAL A 436 13.60 -4.00 -13.12
C VAL A 436 14.65 -3.12 -12.43
N SER A 437 14.22 -2.39 -11.42
CA SER A 437 15.03 -1.38 -10.72
C SER A 437 15.57 -1.92 -9.40
N GLY A 438 16.81 -1.57 -9.03
CA GLY A 438 17.47 -2.08 -7.81
C GLY A 438 17.69 -3.60 -7.80
N CYS A 439 17.65 -4.24 -8.97
CA CYS A 439 17.79 -5.69 -9.13
C CYS A 439 19.14 -6.06 -9.77
N SER A 440 19.58 -7.33 -9.58
CA SER A 440 20.82 -7.85 -10.20
C SER A 440 20.62 -8.14 -11.70
N PHE A 441 20.21 -7.12 -12.49
CA PHE A 441 19.95 -7.22 -13.91
C PHE A 441 21.05 -6.54 -14.74
N SER A 442 21.49 -7.19 -15.83
CA SER A 442 22.51 -6.64 -16.74
C SER A 442 22.36 -7.04 -18.20
N ASP A 443 21.61 -8.12 -18.51
CA ASP A 443 21.47 -8.67 -19.87
C ASP A 443 20.37 -8.00 -20.67
N THR A 444 20.66 -6.85 -21.26
CA THR A 444 19.74 -6.08 -22.09
C THR A 444 19.38 -6.76 -23.41
N ALA A 445 20.14 -7.78 -23.85
CA ALA A 445 19.79 -8.56 -25.04
C ALA A 445 18.43 -9.27 -24.89
N LEU A 446 17.97 -9.49 -23.66
CA LEU A 446 16.64 -9.98 -23.36
C LEU A 446 15.54 -9.02 -23.82
N LEU A 447 15.82 -7.70 -23.75
CA LEU A 447 14.83 -6.63 -23.94
C LEU A 447 14.56 -6.32 -25.41
N GLY A 448 15.54 -6.51 -26.30
CA GLY A 448 15.45 -6.10 -27.72
C GLY A 448 14.36 -6.77 -28.55
N ARG A 449 13.58 -7.67 -27.97
CA ARG A 449 12.45 -8.37 -28.59
C ARG A 449 11.07 -7.87 -28.12
N PHE A 450 11.03 -6.92 -27.19
CA PHE A 450 9.78 -6.36 -26.68
C PHE A 450 9.26 -5.26 -27.62
N GLU A 451 8.52 -5.62 -28.63
CA GLU A 451 8.01 -4.66 -29.65
C GLU A 451 6.90 -3.75 -29.13
N GLN A 452 6.17 -4.18 -28.08
CA GLN A 452 5.03 -3.43 -27.52
C GLN A 452 5.41 -2.54 -26.33
N LEU A 453 6.68 -2.59 -25.89
CA LEU A 453 7.13 -1.88 -24.70
C LEU A 453 7.09 -0.36 -24.91
N THR A 454 6.38 0.33 -24.03
CA THR A 454 6.24 1.78 -23.99
C THR A 454 6.99 2.40 -22.81
N HIS A 455 7.09 1.68 -21.68
CA HIS A 455 7.75 2.14 -20.46
C HIS A 455 8.81 1.13 -20.00
N LEU A 456 10.03 1.63 -19.77
CA LEU A 456 11.15 0.83 -19.29
C LEU A 456 11.92 1.55 -18.19
N ALA A 457 11.99 0.96 -17.00
CA ALA A 457 12.87 1.40 -15.92
C ALA A 457 13.90 0.32 -15.57
N LEU A 458 15.18 0.72 -15.50
CA LEU A 458 16.32 -0.14 -15.17
C LEU A 458 17.22 0.50 -14.10
N ASP A 459 16.64 1.35 -13.24
CA ASP A 459 17.36 2.17 -12.28
C ASP A 459 18.20 1.34 -11.32
N GLY A 460 19.41 1.82 -10.99
CA GLY A 460 20.28 1.16 -10.03
C GLY A 460 20.75 -0.25 -10.44
N THR A 461 20.61 -0.62 -11.73
CA THR A 461 21.08 -1.92 -12.23
C THR A 461 22.50 -1.88 -12.80
N GLU A 462 23.06 -3.05 -13.10
CA GLU A 462 24.37 -3.22 -13.72
C GLU A 462 24.37 -2.98 -15.26
N VAL A 463 23.29 -2.44 -15.80
CA VAL A 463 23.13 -2.19 -17.25
C VAL A 463 24.15 -1.18 -17.73
N LYS A 464 24.79 -1.50 -18.88
CA LYS A 464 25.75 -0.64 -19.56
C LYS A 464 25.59 -0.62 -21.09
N ASP A 465 25.01 -1.65 -21.67
CA ASP A 465 24.85 -1.81 -23.12
C ASP A 465 23.40 -1.57 -23.54
N LEU A 466 23.19 -0.56 -24.39
CA LEU A 466 21.89 -0.21 -24.95
C LEU A 466 21.74 -0.65 -26.41
N THR A 467 22.66 -1.46 -26.95
CA THR A 467 22.64 -1.91 -28.36
C THR A 467 21.29 -2.51 -28.79
N PRO A 468 20.53 -3.25 -27.95
CA PRO A 468 19.23 -3.82 -28.34
C PRO A 468 18.09 -2.79 -28.40
N PHE A 469 18.22 -1.59 -27.82
CA PHE A 469 17.15 -0.60 -27.66
C PHE A 469 16.52 -0.09 -28.96
N PRO A 470 17.26 0.08 -30.09
CA PRO A 470 16.67 0.55 -31.34
C PRO A 470 15.53 -0.33 -31.89
N ASN A 471 15.37 -1.55 -31.38
CA ASN A 471 14.29 -2.44 -31.77
C ASN A 471 12.97 -2.16 -31.03
N MET A 472 13.04 -1.51 -29.85
CA MET A 472 11.88 -1.16 -29.01
C MET A 472 11.31 0.20 -29.43
N LYS A 473 10.79 0.30 -30.65
CA LYS A 473 10.43 1.56 -31.32
C LYS A 473 9.28 2.32 -30.63
N ASN A 474 8.46 1.62 -29.84
CA ASN A 474 7.32 2.21 -29.16
C ASN A 474 7.66 2.80 -27.77
N LEU A 475 8.93 2.80 -27.37
CA LEU A 475 9.34 3.38 -26.09
C LEU A 475 9.07 4.89 -26.06
N GLU A 476 8.28 5.27 -25.06
CA GLU A 476 7.91 6.64 -24.74
C GLU A 476 8.59 7.14 -23.46
N TRP A 477 8.85 6.22 -22.53
CA TRP A 477 9.41 6.52 -21.22
C TRP A 477 10.56 5.57 -20.87
N ILE A 478 11.73 6.13 -20.54
CA ILE A 478 12.93 5.36 -20.17
C ILE A 478 13.56 5.99 -18.93
N SER A 479 13.81 5.17 -17.89
CA SER A 479 14.68 5.52 -16.77
C SER A 479 15.87 4.55 -16.69
N LEU A 480 17.07 5.14 -16.62
CA LEU A 480 18.38 4.49 -16.50
C LEU A 480 19.17 5.07 -15.34
N TRP A 481 18.47 5.69 -14.36
CA TRP A 481 19.10 6.34 -13.21
C TRP A 481 20.09 5.41 -12.49
N GLY A 482 21.28 5.89 -12.20
CA GLY A 482 22.27 5.14 -11.44
C GLY A 482 22.83 3.89 -12.13
N THR A 483 22.59 3.72 -13.45
CA THR A 483 23.16 2.59 -14.21
C THR A 483 24.60 2.88 -14.66
N ARG A 484 25.25 1.85 -15.23
CA ARG A 484 26.63 1.99 -15.78
C ARG A 484 26.66 2.45 -17.26
N VAL A 485 25.60 3.02 -17.75
CA VAL A 485 25.48 3.50 -19.12
C VAL A 485 26.41 4.69 -19.34
N SER A 486 27.15 4.67 -20.46
CA SER A 486 28.00 5.78 -20.91
C SER A 486 27.74 6.18 -22.37
N ASN A 487 27.18 5.27 -23.17
CA ASN A 487 26.87 5.48 -24.57
C ASN A 487 25.36 5.37 -24.82
N ILE A 488 24.74 6.50 -25.15
CA ILE A 488 23.31 6.60 -25.47
C ILE A 488 23.02 6.68 -26.97
N SER A 489 24.04 6.45 -27.85
CA SER A 489 23.82 6.46 -29.30
C SER A 489 22.69 5.53 -29.76
N PRO A 490 22.45 4.36 -29.15
CA PRO A 490 21.31 3.51 -29.52
C PRO A 490 19.93 4.16 -29.34
N LEU A 491 19.79 5.14 -28.43
CA LEU A 491 18.53 5.82 -28.18
C LEU A 491 18.10 6.76 -29.31
N SER A 492 19.04 7.16 -30.20
CA SER A 492 18.79 8.12 -31.30
C SER A 492 17.68 7.71 -32.29
N ARG A 493 17.23 6.46 -32.26
CA ARG A 493 16.17 5.91 -33.13
C ARG A 493 14.81 5.77 -32.45
N LEU A 494 14.70 6.18 -31.18
CA LEU A 494 13.47 6.07 -30.40
C LEU A 494 12.63 7.35 -30.59
N GLU A 495 12.03 7.49 -31.76
CA GLU A 495 11.32 8.70 -32.18
C GLU A 495 10.10 9.04 -31.31
N HIS A 496 9.53 8.07 -30.58
CA HIS A 496 8.40 8.26 -29.69
C HIS A 496 8.79 8.66 -28.25
N LEU A 497 10.11 8.70 -27.94
CA LEU A 497 10.59 8.98 -26.60
C LEU A 497 10.19 10.38 -26.12
N GLN A 498 9.48 10.44 -24.99
CA GLN A 498 8.96 11.66 -24.36
C GLN A 498 9.67 11.96 -23.04
N TYR A 499 10.05 10.93 -22.28
CA TYR A 499 10.75 11.04 -21.01
C TYR A 499 12.04 10.21 -21.03
N LEU A 500 13.13 10.81 -20.58
CA LEU A 500 14.42 10.15 -20.39
C LEU A 500 15.11 10.60 -19.11
N ASP A 501 15.35 9.66 -18.20
CA ASP A 501 16.25 9.86 -17.06
C ASP A 501 17.54 9.06 -17.28
N ILE A 502 18.67 9.75 -17.35
CA ILE A 502 20.03 9.20 -17.38
C ILE A 502 20.88 9.77 -16.24
N SER A 503 20.23 10.27 -15.18
CA SER A 503 20.91 10.81 -14.01
C SER A 503 21.79 9.76 -13.33
N LYS A 504 22.87 10.19 -12.72
CA LYS A 504 23.88 9.34 -12.05
C LYS A 504 24.47 8.25 -12.96
N THR A 505 24.55 8.51 -14.26
CA THR A 505 25.23 7.64 -15.25
C THR A 505 26.58 8.21 -15.68
N GLN A 506 27.28 7.48 -16.54
CA GLN A 506 28.58 7.90 -17.07
C GLN A 506 28.46 8.62 -18.43
N VAL A 507 27.27 9.05 -18.82
CA VAL A 507 27.01 9.75 -20.09
C VAL A 507 27.74 11.09 -20.13
N ARG A 508 28.30 11.42 -21.33
CA ARG A 508 29.04 12.65 -21.60
C ARG A 508 28.53 13.40 -22.82
N ASP A 509 27.98 12.70 -23.82
CA ASP A 509 27.59 13.26 -25.11
C ASP A 509 26.08 13.13 -25.30
N LEU A 510 25.40 14.28 -25.44
CA LEU A 510 23.97 14.38 -25.69
C LEU A 510 23.60 14.46 -27.18
N LYS A 511 24.58 14.46 -28.11
CA LYS A 511 24.30 14.49 -29.55
C LYS A 511 23.31 13.45 -30.03
N PRO A 512 23.30 12.21 -29.51
CA PRO A 512 22.31 11.21 -29.91
C PRO A 512 20.84 11.62 -29.67
N LEU A 513 20.59 12.57 -28.77
CA LEU A 513 19.25 13.04 -28.42
C LEU A 513 18.74 14.15 -29.37
N SER A 514 19.62 14.81 -30.13
CA SER A 514 19.30 16.02 -30.94
C SER A 514 18.15 15.83 -31.93
N GLY A 515 17.86 14.60 -32.36
CA GLY A 515 16.79 14.27 -33.30
C GLY A 515 15.48 13.82 -32.62
N LEU A 516 15.41 13.72 -31.30
CA LEU A 516 14.26 13.21 -30.56
C LEU A 516 13.22 14.32 -30.32
N THR A 517 12.55 14.76 -31.37
CA THR A 517 11.63 15.92 -31.36
C THR A 517 10.37 15.72 -30.50
N ASN A 518 10.12 14.49 -29.97
CA ASN A 518 9.05 14.21 -29.03
C ASN A 518 9.51 14.25 -27.56
N LEU A 519 10.82 14.40 -27.30
CA LEU A 519 11.34 14.45 -25.93
C LEU A 519 10.87 15.73 -25.23
N ARG A 520 10.23 15.59 -24.07
CA ARG A 520 9.66 16.65 -23.24
C ARG A 520 10.34 16.76 -21.89
N HIS A 521 10.73 15.62 -21.32
CA HIS A 521 11.31 15.55 -19.98
C HIS A 521 12.68 14.89 -20.06
N LEU A 522 13.70 15.57 -19.57
CA LEU A 522 15.09 15.08 -19.57
C LEU A 522 15.76 15.32 -18.22
N GLU A 523 16.23 14.23 -17.61
CA GLU A 523 16.98 14.26 -16.36
C GLU A 523 18.42 13.79 -16.60
N ILE A 524 19.39 14.64 -16.23
CA ILE A 524 20.84 14.41 -16.44
C ILE A 524 21.68 14.78 -15.20
N VAL A 525 21.05 14.78 -14.03
CA VAL A 525 21.72 15.11 -12.75
C VAL A 525 22.82 14.09 -12.44
N GLY A 526 24.00 14.53 -12.01
CA GLY A 526 25.11 13.64 -11.65
C GLY A 526 25.70 12.86 -12.83
N THR A 527 25.55 13.36 -14.06
CA THR A 527 26.22 12.81 -15.27
C THR A 527 27.59 13.47 -15.51
N ASN A 528 28.32 12.97 -16.51
CA ASN A 528 29.57 13.60 -16.98
C ASN A 528 29.34 14.58 -18.18
N VAL A 529 28.11 15.05 -18.39
CA VAL A 529 27.76 16.01 -19.44
C VAL A 529 28.34 17.37 -19.09
N THR A 530 28.91 18.05 -20.11
CA THR A 530 29.46 19.42 -19.99
C THR A 530 28.94 20.36 -21.07
N ASP A 531 28.19 19.86 -22.06
CA ASP A 531 27.66 20.63 -23.19
C ASP A 531 26.19 20.29 -23.44
N LEU A 532 25.31 21.28 -23.27
CA LEU A 532 23.86 21.18 -23.50
C LEU A 532 23.46 21.63 -24.92
N SER A 533 24.39 22.18 -25.72
CA SER A 533 24.06 22.69 -27.06
C SER A 533 23.40 21.66 -27.99
N PRO A 534 23.71 20.33 -27.92
CA PRO A 534 23.05 19.36 -28.78
C PRO A 534 21.53 19.23 -28.57
N ILE A 535 21.04 19.63 -27.41
CA ILE A 535 19.60 19.51 -27.01
C ILE A 535 18.87 20.86 -27.01
N ALA A 536 19.55 21.98 -27.29
CA ALA A 536 18.96 23.31 -27.25
C ALA A 536 17.76 23.52 -28.21
N GLY A 537 17.63 22.70 -29.25
CA GLY A 537 16.51 22.73 -30.19
C GLY A 537 15.35 21.79 -29.85
N LEU A 538 15.42 21.04 -28.76
CA LEU A 538 14.36 20.12 -28.33
C LEU A 538 13.21 20.86 -27.63
N PRO A 539 11.97 20.44 -27.80
CA PRO A 539 10.81 21.05 -27.18
C PRO A 539 10.64 20.58 -25.74
N LEU A 540 11.66 20.75 -24.89
CA LEU A 540 11.63 20.31 -23.50
C LEU A 540 10.63 21.14 -22.67
N GLU A 541 9.91 20.46 -21.81
CA GLU A 541 8.98 21.02 -20.83
C GLU A 541 9.56 20.91 -19.40
N ASP A 542 10.53 20.01 -19.20
CA ASP A 542 11.23 19.78 -17.94
C ASP A 542 12.68 19.36 -18.20
N LEU A 543 13.63 20.05 -17.56
CA LEU A 543 15.06 19.76 -17.66
C LEU A 543 15.71 19.78 -16.27
N SER A 544 16.08 18.60 -15.79
CA SER A 544 16.79 18.42 -14.50
C SER A 544 18.29 18.33 -14.75
N VAL A 545 19.06 19.24 -14.19
CA VAL A 545 20.53 19.34 -14.38
C VAL A 545 21.28 19.44 -13.07
N SER A 546 22.54 19.04 -13.08
CA SER A 546 23.48 19.35 -12.01
C SER A 546 23.78 20.84 -11.93
N LYS A 547 24.12 21.33 -10.74
CA LYS A 547 24.49 22.73 -10.50
C LYS A 547 25.63 23.24 -11.38
N SER A 548 26.55 22.39 -11.78
CA SER A 548 27.63 22.69 -12.70
C SER A 548 27.14 23.15 -14.08
N LEU A 549 25.96 22.74 -14.52
CA LEU A 549 25.32 23.04 -15.79
C LEU A 549 24.30 24.19 -15.72
N GLU A 550 23.97 24.69 -14.53
CA GLU A 550 22.92 25.70 -14.30
C GLU A 550 23.08 26.92 -15.22
N LYS A 551 24.30 27.48 -15.32
CA LYS A 551 24.56 28.66 -16.13
C LYS A 551 24.26 28.40 -17.60
N GLN A 552 24.74 27.29 -18.15
CA GLN A 552 24.52 26.95 -19.55
C GLN A 552 23.05 26.62 -19.82
N ALA A 553 22.37 25.96 -18.88
CA ALA A 553 20.95 25.68 -19.00
C ALA A 553 20.12 26.98 -19.12
N LYS A 554 20.38 27.98 -18.26
CA LYS A 554 19.71 29.30 -18.30
C LYS A 554 20.03 30.11 -19.55
N GLU A 555 21.17 29.88 -20.19
CA GLU A 555 21.51 30.49 -21.46
C GLU A 555 20.76 29.88 -22.66
N LEU A 556 20.38 28.61 -22.60
CA LEU A 556 19.83 27.85 -23.72
C LEU A 556 18.33 27.55 -23.59
N PHE A 557 17.77 27.57 -22.38
CA PHE A 557 16.40 27.17 -22.10
C PHE A 557 15.66 28.18 -21.22
N PRO A 558 14.32 28.25 -21.29
CA PRO A 558 13.51 29.03 -20.36
C PRO A 558 13.72 28.59 -18.91
N GLU A 559 13.81 29.57 -17.98
CA GLU A 559 14.09 29.26 -16.55
C GLU A 559 13.00 28.40 -15.91
N GLU A 560 11.75 28.54 -16.35
CA GLU A 560 10.60 27.82 -15.81
C GLU A 560 10.65 26.30 -15.98
N ILE A 561 11.42 25.81 -16.95
CA ILE A 561 11.57 24.36 -17.19
C ILE A 561 12.81 23.76 -16.51
N ILE A 562 13.69 24.60 -15.93
CA ILE A 562 14.97 24.15 -15.41
C ILE A 562 14.85 23.83 -13.93
N LYS A 563 15.23 22.61 -13.56
CA LYS A 563 15.41 22.17 -12.18
C LYS A 563 16.89 21.90 -11.92
N VAL A 564 17.43 22.53 -10.88
CA VAL A 564 18.86 22.44 -10.55
C VAL A 564 19.02 21.64 -9.25
N PHE A 565 19.89 20.65 -9.28
CA PHE A 565 20.19 19.78 -8.15
C PHE A 565 21.69 19.81 -7.83
N ASP A 566 22.03 19.59 -6.57
CA ASP A 566 23.40 19.30 -6.18
C ASP A 566 23.79 17.87 -6.64
N ASP A 567 25.07 17.67 -7.05
CA ASP A 567 25.59 16.40 -7.61
C ASP A 567 25.60 15.25 -6.59
#